data_28a301f39cc79ad043a297f3f58b0124
#
_entry.id   28a301f39cc79ad043a297f3f58b0124
#
_cell.length_a   1.000
_cell.length_b   1.000
_cell.length_c   1.000
_cell.angle_alpha   90.00
_cell.angle_beta   90.00
_cell.angle_gamma   90.00
#
_symmetry.space_group_name_H-M   'P 1'
#
loop_
_entity.id
_entity.type
_entity.pdbx_description
1 polymer ?
#
loop_
_entity_poly.entity_id
_entity_poly.type
_entity_poly.pdbx_seq_one_letter_code
_entity_poly.pdbx_strand_id
1 'polypeptide(L)'
;MVEGSKVDWAAHGNDPVGMATDFLAFDRACGAALEFARNNGETAVVIVPDHGNSGISIGRADCKGYDKLTKDQLFHQFSLYKLTAEGFAK
;
A
#
# COMPACT_ATOMS: atom_id res chain seq x y z
N MET A 1 -18.71 2.79 -6.18
CA MET A 1 -17.35 3.38 -6.27
C MET A 1 -16.68 3.19 -4.94
N VAL A 2 -15.44 2.71 -4.95
CA VAL A 2 -14.59 2.53 -3.75
C VAL A 2 -13.34 3.37 -3.96
N GLU A 3 -12.97 4.19 -2.98
CA GLU A 3 -11.84 5.10 -3.06
C GLU A 3 -10.77 4.72 -2.03
N GLY A 4 -9.52 4.61 -2.49
CA GLY A 4 -8.36 4.34 -1.64
C GLY A 4 -7.62 5.61 -1.18
N SER A 5 -8.33 6.70 -0.87
CA SER A 5 -7.78 8.02 -0.55
C SER A 5 -6.73 8.02 0.57
N LYS A 6 -6.82 7.11 1.52
CA LYS A 6 -5.85 7.00 2.62
C LYS A 6 -4.44 6.66 2.15
N VAL A 7 -4.32 5.88 1.07
CA VAL A 7 -3.03 5.55 0.46
C VAL A 7 -2.35 6.82 -0.05
N ASP A 8 -3.10 7.68 -0.74
CA ASP A 8 -2.61 8.94 -1.26
C ASP A 8 -2.21 9.92 -0.12
N TRP A 9 -3.01 10.01 0.93
CA TRP A 9 -2.68 10.86 2.09
C TRP A 9 -1.38 10.44 2.77
N ALA A 10 -1.19 9.13 2.98
CA ALA A 10 0.06 8.60 3.52
C ALA A 10 1.24 8.86 2.58
N ALA A 11 1.02 8.78 1.26
CA ALA A 11 2.01 9.08 0.25
C ALA A 11 2.43 10.56 0.26
N HIS A 12 1.49 11.49 0.39
CA HIS A 12 1.79 12.92 0.56
C HIS A 12 2.61 13.20 1.82
N GLY A 13 2.38 12.43 2.89
CA GLY A 13 3.16 12.49 4.13
C GLY A 13 4.50 11.76 4.06
N ASN A 14 4.85 11.14 2.94
CA ASN A 14 6.01 10.24 2.80
C ASN A 14 6.06 9.18 3.91
N ASP A 15 4.90 8.68 4.33
CA ASP A 15 4.76 7.64 5.35
C ASP A 15 4.67 6.24 4.71
N PRO A 16 5.78 5.50 4.64
CA PRO A 16 5.80 4.19 3.99
C PRO A 16 4.97 3.14 4.75
N VAL A 17 4.83 3.30 6.06
CA VAL A 17 4.03 2.39 6.89
C VAL A 17 2.55 2.62 6.64
N GLY A 18 2.12 3.88 6.67
CA GLY A 18 0.76 4.27 6.31
C GLY A 18 0.38 3.82 4.91
N MET A 19 1.24 4.09 3.91
CA MET A 19 1.01 3.66 2.54
C MET A 19 0.81 2.14 2.43
N ALA A 20 1.70 1.34 3.04
CA ALA A 20 1.63 -0.11 2.96
C ALA A 20 0.37 -0.66 3.64
N THR A 21 0.03 -0.18 4.83
CA THR A 21 -1.13 -0.65 5.59
C THR A 21 -2.46 -0.25 4.96
N ASP A 22 -2.55 0.96 4.46
CA ASP A 22 -3.76 1.46 3.79
C ASP A 22 -3.94 0.82 2.42
N PHE A 23 -2.83 0.56 1.69
CA PHE A 23 -2.89 -0.19 0.44
C PHE A 23 -3.40 -1.62 0.66
N LEU A 24 -2.95 -2.31 1.69
CA LEU A 24 -3.47 -3.64 2.04
C LEU A 24 -4.96 -3.61 2.44
N ALA A 25 -5.43 -2.53 3.04
CA ALA A 25 -6.86 -2.35 3.33
C ALA A 25 -7.66 -2.13 2.04
N PHE A 26 -7.15 -1.33 1.11
CA PHE A 26 -7.74 -1.11 -0.21
C PHE A 26 -7.76 -2.39 -1.05
N ASP A 27 -6.70 -3.19 -1.03
CA ASP A 27 -6.63 -4.49 -1.72
C ASP A 27 -7.74 -5.44 -1.26
N ARG A 28 -8.03 -5.49 0.04
CA ARG A 28 -9.16 -6.28 0.55
C ARG A 28 -10.52 -5.78 0.03
N ALA A 29 -10.70 -4.47 -0.08
CA ALA A 29 -11.91 -3.88 -0.65
C ALA A 29 -12.05 -4.20 -2.15
N CYS A 30 -10.95 -4.16 -2.89
CA CYS A 30 -10.90 -4.60 -4.28
C CYS A 30 -11.25 -6.09 -4.42
N GLY A 31 -10.73 -6.92 -3.53
CA GLY A 31 -11.06 -8.35 -3.48
C GLY A 31 -12.57 -8.60 -3.33
N ALA A 32 -13.23 -7.89 -2.42
CA ALA A 32 -14.68 -7.98 -2.23
C ALA A 32 -15.47 -7.53 -3.48
N ALA A 33 -15.04 -6.46 -4.14
CA ALA A 33 -15.66 -6.00 -5.38
C ALA A 33 -15.51 -7.01 -6.52
N LEU A 34 -14.34 -7.62 -6.64
CA LEU A 34 -14.06 -8.67 -7.63
C LEU A 34 -14.89 -9.93 -7.38
N GLU A 35 -15.04 -10.33 -6.12
CA GLU A 35 -15.88 -11.46 -5.75
C GLU A 35 -17.35 -11.20 -6.11
N PHE A 36 -17.85 -10.01 -5.79
CA PHE A 36 -19.19 -9.60 -6.21
C PHE A 36 -19.35 -9.69 -7.74
N ALA A 37 -18.40 -9.14 -8.49
CA ALA A 37 -18.48 -9.12 -9.95
C ALA A 37 -18.48 -10.54 -10.55
N ARG A 38 -17.66 -11.45 -9.99
CA ARG A 38 -17.62 -12.86 -10.42
C ARG A 38 -18.97 -13.55 -10.20
N ASN A 39 -19.60 -13.31 -9.06
CA ASN A 39 -20.88 -13.93 -8.72
C ASN A 39 -22.06 -13.32 -9.48
N ASN A 40 -21.99 -12.01 -9.77
CA ASN A 40 -23.02 -11.31 -10.51
C ASN A 40 -22.98 -11.59 -12.03
N GLY A 41 -21.80 -11.69 -12.61
CA GLY A 41 -21.60 -12.00 -14.04
C GLY A 41 -21.88 -10.82 -15.00
N GLU A 42 -22.46 -9.72 -14.52
CA GLU A 42 -22.82 -8.53 -15.32
C GLU A 42 -22.10 -7.26 -14.83
N THR A 43 -21.17 -7.41 -13.90
CA THR A 43 -20.42 -6.29 -13.32
C THR A 43 -18.99 -6.26 -13.81
N ALA A 44 -18.56 -5.13 -14.36
CA ALA A 44 -17.15 -4.84 -14.61
C ALA A 44 -16.53 -4.11 -13.41
N VAL A 45 -15.32 -4.49 -13.04
CA VAL A 45 -14.51 -3.80 -12.03
C VAL A 45 -13.30 -3.17 -12.70
N VAL A 46 -13.13 -1.87 -12.52
CA VAL A 46 -11.96 -1.12 -13.02
C VAL A 46 -11.22 -0.57 -11.82
N ILE A 47 -9.92 -0.85 -11.74
CA ILE A 47 -9.04 -0.39 -10.67
C ILE A 47 -7.96 0.47 -11.32
N VAL A 48 -7.93 1.74 -10.99
CA VAL A 48 -7.01 2.73 -11.58
C VAL A 48 -6.49 3.68 -10.51
N PRO A 49 -5.22 4.10 -10.58
CA PRO A 49 -4.74 5.25 -9.82
C PRO A 49 -5.18 6.54 -10.50
N ASP A 50 -5.28 7.62 -9.77
CA ASP A 50 -5.47 8.98 -10.27
C ASP A 50 -4.14 9.60 -10.69
N HIS A 51 -3.07 9.38 -9.91
CA HIS A 51 -1.69 9.83 -10.19
C HIS A 51 -0.66 9.04 -9.37
N GLY A 52 0.61 9.21 -9.68
CA GLY A 52 1.71 8.76 -8.84
C GLY A 52 1.98 9.75 -7.72
N ASN A 53 2.50 9.26 -6.57
CA ASN A 53 2.77 10.08 -5.41
C ASN A 53 4.00 9.59 -4.63
N SER A 54 4.60 10.46 -3.81
CA SER A 54 5.75 10.35 -2.93
C SER A 54 7.07 9.86 -3.55
N GLY A 55 7.05 9.02 -4.58
CA GLY A 55 8.26 8.42 -5.17
C GLY A 55 8.98 7.42 -4.26
N ILE A 56 8.31 6.83 -3.29
CA ILE A 56 8.88 5.81 -2.40
C ILE A 56 9.33 4.59 -3.22
N SER A 57 10.55 4.15 -2.95
CA SER A 57 11.08 2.89 -3.44
C SER A 57 11.59 2.04 -2.28
N ILE A 58 11.57 0.72 -2.45
CA ILE A 58 12.10 -0.22 -1.47
C ILE A 58 13.53 -0.55 -1.84
N GLY A 59 14.45 -0.25 -0.91
CA GLY A 59 15.88 -0.37 -1.10
C GLY A 59 16.50 0.85 -1.78
N ARG A 60 17.80 1.01 -1.59
CA ARG A 60 18.61 2.07 -2.19
C ARG A 60 19.71 1.46 -3.03
N ALA A 61 20.00 2.04 -4.18
CA ALA A 61 21.04 1.55 -5.08
C ALA A 61 22.45 1.57 -4.43
N ASP A 62 22.69 2.45 -3.46
CA ASP A 62 23.94 2.56 -2.72
C ASP A 62 24.00 1.66 -1.47
N CYS A 63 22.91 1.04 -1.07
CA CYS A 63 22.87 0.01 -0.02
C CYS A 63 23.35 -1.33 -0.58
N LYS A 64 24.63 -1.64 -0.38
CA LYS A 64 25.18 -2.90 -0.84
C LYS A 64 24.47 -4.09 -0.21
N GLY A 65 23.98 -4.99 -1.07
CA GLY A 65 23.40 -6.28 -0.66
C GLY A 65 21.89 -6.28 -0.44
N TYR A 66 21.17 -5.16 -0.62
CA TYR A 66 19.72 -5.17 -0.52
C TYR A 66 19.05 -6.07 -1.57
N ASP A 67 19.67 -6.19 -2.75
CA ASP A 67 19.25 -7.06 -3.85
C ASP A 67 19.35 -8.56 -3.52
N LYS A 68 20.08 -8.90 -2.45
CA LYS A 68 20.26 -10.28 -1.95
C LYS A 68 19.33 -10.62 -0.79
N LEU A 69 18.58 -9.63 -0.29
CA LEU A 69 17.63 -9.85 0.81
C LEU A 69 16.42 -10.60 0.32
N THR A 70 15.92 -11.50 1.17
CA THR A 70 14.61 -12.13 0.93
C THR A 70 13.50 -11.11 1.12
N LYS A 71 12.31 -11.40 0.57
CA LYS A 71 11.12 -10.58 0.78
C LYS A 71 10.86 -10.33 2.28
N ASP A 72 10.95 -11.36 3.10
CA ASP A 72 10.72 -11.26 4.54
C ASP A 72 11.74 -10.34 5.22
N GLN A 73 13.01 -10.41 4.83
CA GLN A 73 14.06 -9.52 5.34
C GLN A 73 13.83 -8.06 4.94
N LEU A 74 13.39 -7.81 3.70
CA LEU A 74 13.07 -6.46 3.22
C LEU A 74 11.89 -5.84 3.97
N PHE A 75 10.85 -6.62 4.24
CA PHE A 75 9.60 -6.13 4.81
C PHE A 75 9.51 -6.30 6.33
N HIS A 76 10.44 -7.01 6.96
CA HIS A 76 10.40 -7.25 8.41
C HIS A 76 10.27 -5.96 9.22
N GLN A 77 11.00 -4.92 8.85
CA GLN A 77 10.98 -3.64 9.56
C GLN A 77 9.57 -3.03 9.59
N PHE A 78 8.81 -3.15 8.50
CA PHE A 78 7.43 -2.62 8.46
C PHE A 78 6.51 -3.30 9.47
N SER A 79 6.72 -4.57 9.76
CA SER A 79 5.91 -5.32 10.73
C SER A 79 6.16 -4.90 12.18
N LEU A 80 7.27 -4.22 12.46
CA LEU A 80 7.62 -3.76 13.79
C LEU A 80 6.93 -2.45 14.18
N TYR A 81 6.51 -1.67 13.21
CA TYR A 81 5.82 -0.41 13.46
C TYR A 81 4.39 -0.65 13.94
N LYS A 82 4.01 0.02 15.01
CA LYS A 82 2.66 -0.04 15.61
C LYS A 82 1.83 1.20 15.32
N LEU A 83 2.48 2.28 14.95
CA LEU A 83 1.87 3.57 14.64
C LEU A 83 2.46 4.13 13.35
N THR A 84 1.67 4.89 12.62
CA THR A 84 2.12 5.73 11.51
C THR A 84 2.78 7.00 12.04
N ALA A 85 3.43 7.78 11.18
CA ALA A 85 4.00 9.08 11.56
C ALA A 85 2.92 10.01 12.16
N GLU A 86 1.74 10.04 11.57
CA GLU A 86 0.59 10.80 12.09
C GLU A 86 0.12 10.27 13.46
N GLY A 87 0.15 8.95 13.65
CA GLY A 87 -0.22 8.31 14.91
C GLY A 87 0.72 8.66 16.07
N PHE A 88 1.99 8.99 15.77
CA PHE A 88 2.95 9.48 16.78
C PHE A 88 2.75 10.94 17.14
N ALA A 89 2.19 11.74 16.24
CA ALA A 89 2.00 13.19 16.43
C ALA A 89 0.79 13.54 17.30
N LYS A 90 -0.01 12.58 17.69
CA LYS A 90 -1.20 12.69 18.57
C LYS A 90 -0.90 12.21 19.97
#